data_c3c9ea44d45a7dbba3f5f634acced440
#
_entry.id   c3c9ea44d45a7dbba3f5f634acced440
#
_cell.length_a   1.000
_cell.length_b   1.000
_cell.length_c   1.000
_cell.angle_alpha   90.00
_cell.angle_beta   90.00
_cell.angle_gamma   90.00
#
_symmetry.space_group_name_H-M   'P 1'
#
loop_
_entity.id
_entity.type
_entity.pdbx_description
1 polymer ?
#
loop_
_entity_poly.entity_id
_entity_poly.type
_entity_poly.pdbx_seq_one_letter_code
_entity_poly.pdbx_strand_id
1 'polypeptide(L)'
;MPYWRLSSYYLFYFAALGALVPFWGLYLQSLGFGALAIGQLMAILMATKVVAPPLWGWLGDHLGHRMRIVRLASLASALVFGGMFWVEGFWPIALVMILFSFFWNASLPQLEVVTFTYLGDRAARYARIRVWGSIGFIVTVMLLGVLVDAHGTRVVLPAVLFIYVSIWLSTLLVRDPAPEPHPEEQPSILAVLRRPAILAFFAAVFFMQMGHGAYYAFYSIYMEEHGYSKTLIGLLWALGVLAEVALFLIMHRLLARWGGRRVLVASLLIAAVRWVMIGLFPASLPLMLLAQLLHAATFGTFHASAIHLVHHYFRGRHKGRGQALYSSISFGAGGAVGSLASGVTWEALGPTDTFLLSSAVAVVGAFIAWRYIDRAHDF
;
A
#
# COMPACT_ATOMS: atom_id res chain seq x y z
N MET A 1 -25.89 -11.32 -2.41
CA MET A 1 -24.57 -10.67 -2.21
C MET A 1 -24.75 -9.18 -2.04
N PRO A 2 -24.27 -8.56 -0.97
CA PRO A 2 -24.46 -7.12 -0.68
C PRO A 2 -23.42 -6.28 -1.44
N TYR A 3 -23.51 -6.20 -2.77
CA TYR A 3 -22.53 -5.57 -3.64
C TYR A 3 -22.16 -4.14 -3.21
N TRP A 4 -23.16 -3.24 -3.11
CA TRP A 4 -22.92 -1.83 -2.78
C TRP A 4 -22.40 -1.61 -1.36
N ARG A 5 -22.82 -2.47 -0.42
CA ARG A 5 -22.38 -2.40 0.98
C ARG A 5 -20.89 -2.77 1.13
N LEU A 6 -20.43 -3.76 0.37
CA LEU A 6 -19.01 -4.12 0.32
C LEU A 6 -18.22 -3.06 -0.45
N SER A 7 -18.71 -2.65 -1.61
CA SER A 7 -18.03 -1.66 -2.48
C SER A 7 -17.83 -0.31 -1.78
N SER A 8 -18.79 0.16 -0.97
CA SER A 8 -18.65 1.42 -0.22
C SER A 8 -17.49 1.38 0.78
N TYR A 9 -17.27 0.24 1.44
CA TYR A 9 -16.12 0.11 2.32
C TYR A 9 -14.79 0.21 1.55
N TYR A 10 -14.64 -0.51 0.44
CA TYR A 10 -13.41 -0.42 -0.37
C TYR A 10 -13.19 1.01 -0.88
N LEU A 11 -14.26 1.68 -1.31
CA LEU A 11 -14.18 3.08 -1.76
C LEU A 11 -13.57 3.96 -0.68
N PHE A 12 -14.13 3.98 0.53
CA PHE A 12 -13.64 4.84 1.61
C PHE A 12 -12.29 4.38 2.18
N TYR A 13 -12.03 3.07 2.26
CA TYR A 13 -10.73 2.57 2.72
C TYR A 13 -9.58 3.05 1.83
N PHE A 14 -9.74 2.99 0.53
CA PHE A 14 -8.74 3.45 -0.42
C PHE A 14 -8.76 4.97 -0.64
N ALA A 15 -9.87 5.63 -0.35
CA ALA A 15 -9.92 7.09 -0.20
C ALA A 15 -8.97 7.56 0.92
N ALA A 16 -8.93 6.85 2.07
CA ALA A 16 -7.96 7.15 3.13
C ALA A 16 -6.50 7.02 2.67
N LEU A 17 -6.18 6.01 1.85
CA LEU A 17 -4.85 5.91 1.21
C LEU A 17 -4.59 7.08 0.27
N GLY A 18 -5.58 7.51 -0.52
CA GLY A 18 -5.50 8.67 -1.41
C GLY A 18 -5.29 10.01 -0.68
N ALA A 19 -5.72 10.10 0.57
CA ALA A 19 -5.46 11.27 1.40
C ALA A 19 -4.09 11.18 2.10
N LEU A 20 -3.77 10.02 2.70
CA LEU A 20 -2.58 9.86 3.51
C LEU A 20 -1.29 9.79 2.67
N VAL A 21 -1.27 8.99 1.60
CA VAL A 21 -0.02 8.77 0.87
C VAL A 21 0.45 10.04 0.15
N PRO A 22 -0.38 10.76 -0.63
CA PRO A 22 0.06 11.95 -1.33
C PRO A 22 0.18 13.21 -0.46
N PHE A 23 -0.65 13.36 0.58
CA PHE A 23 -0.80 14.66 1.25
C PHE A 23 -0.36 14.67 2.72
N TRP A 24 -0.16 13.51 3.34
CA TRP A 24 0.24 13.45 4.75
C TRP A 24 1.65 13.98 4.98
N GLY A 25 2.60 13.66 4.08
CA GLY A 25 3.95 14.23 4.13
C GLY A 25 3.95 15.76 4.02
N LEU A 26 3.15 16.33 3.10
CA LEU A 26 2.97 17.78 2.96
C LEU A 26 2.36 18.40 4.22
N TYR A 27 1.39 17.74 4.84
CA TYR A 27 0.81 18.19 6.11
C TYR A 27 1.86 18.20 7.22
N LEU A 28 2.64 17.14 7.39
CA LEU A 28 3.72 17.08 8.38
C LEU A 28 4.79 18.14 8.14
N GLN A 29 5.18 18.39 6.87
CA GLN A 29 6.10 19.45 6.50
C GLN A 29 5.56 20.84 6.91
N SER A 30 4.25 21.06 6.71
CA SER A 30 3.61 22.32 7.11
C SER A 30 3.55 22.56 8.63
N LEU A 31 3.72 21.50 9.44
CA LEU A 31 3.90 21.59 10.88
C LEU A 31 5.36 21.88 11.29
N GLY A 32 6.28 22.00 10.33
CA GLY A 32 7.69 22.31 10.56
C GLY A 32 8.57 21.06 10.78
N PHE A 33 8.09 19.84 10.50
CA PHE A 33 8.91 18.64 10.59
C PHE A 33 9.92 18.58 9.43
N GLY A 34 11.19 18.29 9.77
CA GLY A 34 12.25 18.00 8.81
C GLY A 34 12.10 16.59 8.19
N ALA A 35 12.92 16.32 7.19
CA ALA A 35 12.81 15.09 6.40
C ALA A 35 12.96 13.81 7.23
N LEU A 36 13.90 13.79 8.19
CA LEU A 36 14.08 12.64 9.08
C LEU A 36 12.80 12.35 9.87
N ALA A 37 12.18 13.36 10.47
CA ALA A 37 10.95 13.20 11.24
C ALA A 37 9.78 12.74 10.37
N ILE A 38 9.63 13.29 9.15
CA ILE A 38 8.61 12.87 8.19
C ILE A 38 8.84 11.41 7.81
N GLY A 39 10.07 11.01 7.49
CA GLY A 39 10.42 9.64 7.16
C GLY A 39 10.11 8.66 8.30
N GLN A 40 10.40 9.03 9.54
CA GLN A 40 10.07 8.24 10.74
C GLN A 40 8.54 8.09 10.93
N LEU A 41 7.78 9.18 10.83
CA LEU A 41 6.33 9.17 10.97
C LEU A 41 5.67 8.36 9.83
N MET A 42 6.13 8.49 8.59
CA MET A 42 5.63 7.69 7.47
C MET A 42 5.99 6.20 7.63
N ALA A 43 7.16 5.89 8.19
CA ALA A 43 7.56 4.51 8.50
C ALA A 43 6.60 3.84 9.51
N ILE A 44 6.05 4.59 10.46
CA ILE A 44 5.06 4.07 11.43
C ILE A 44 3.83 3.50 10.72
N LEU A 45 3.29 4.21 9.71
CA LEU A 45 2.12 3.75 8.95
C LEU A 45 2.38 2.40 8.24
N MET A 46 3.63 2.18 7.82
CA MET A 46 4.03 0.94 7.17
C MET A 46 4.36 -0.15 8.20
N ALA A 47 5.06 0.18 9.28
CA ALA A 47 5.46 -0.76 10.31
C ALA A 47 4.25 -1.45 10.99
N THR A 48 3.17 -0.72 11.23
CA THR A 48 1.94 -1.32 11.80
C THR A 48 1.32 -2.39 10.91
N LYS A 49 1.58 -2.40 9.59
CA LYS A 49 1.16 -3.48 8.67
C LYS A 49 1.89 -4.80 8.91
N VAL A 50 3.03 -4.78 9.61
CA VAL A 50 3.74 -6.01 9.99
C VAL A 50 3.02 -6.71 11.14
N VAL A 51 2.54 -5.93 12.11
CA VAL A 51 2.04 -6.43 13.39
C VAL A 51 0.53 -6.55 13.44
N ALA A 52 -0.20 -5.54 12.94
CA ALA A 52 -1.65 -5.48 13.10
C ALA A 52 -2.40 -6.60 12.38
N PRO A 53 -2.16 -6.90 11.06
CA PRO A 53 -2.93 -7.92 10.37
C PRO A 53 -2.82 -9.33 10.98
N PRO A 54 -1.63 -9.84 11.39
CA PRO A 54 -1.52 -11.14 12.05
C PRO A 54 -2.26 -11.22 13.38
N LEU A 55 -2.14 -10.18 14.23
CA LEU A 55 -2.81 -10.13 15.53
C LEU A 55 -4.34 -10.11 15.38
N TRP A 56 -4.84 -9.23 14.52
CA TRP A 56 -6.28 -9.12 14.27
C TRP A 56 -6.83 -10.31 13.50
N GLY A 57 -6.02 -10.95 12.64
CA GLY A 57 -6.34 -12.20 11.99
C GLY A 57 -6.57 -13.31 12.98
N TRP A 58 -5.60 -13.51 13.90
CA TRP A 58 -5.69 -14.47 14.97
C TRP A 58 -6.93 -14.23 15.85
N LEU A 59 -7.17 -12.97 16.24
CA LEU A 59 -8.36 -12.62 17.03
C LEU A 59 -9.67 -12.91 16.27
N GLY A 60 -9.71 -12.62 14.97
CA GLY A 60 -10.88 -12.91 14.12
C GLY A 60 -11.19 -14.38 13.98
N ASP A 61 -10.14 -15.21 13.90
CA ASP A 61 -10.29 -16.67 13.85
C ASP A 61 -10.84 -17.23 15.17
N HIS A 62 -10.42 -16.68 16.32
CA HIS A 62 -10.87 -17.14 17.64
C HIS A 62 -12.27 -16.65 17.99
N LEU A 63 -12.62 -15.41 17.68
CA LEU A 63 -13.91 -14.83 18.05
C LEU A 63 -15.05 -15.22 17.10
N GLY A 64 -14.76 -15.65 15.86
CA GLY A 64 -15.76 -16.04 14.86
C GLY A 64 -16.65 -14.89 14.35
N HIS A 65 -16.45 -13.65 14.83
CA HIS A 65 -17.27 -12.46 14.49
C HIS A 65 -16.41 -11.37 13.84
N ARG A 66 -16.00 -11.59 12.59
CA ARG A 66 -15.07 -10.70 11.87
C ARG A 66 -15.60 -9.27 11.72
N MET A 67 -16.90 -9.10 11.44
CA MET A 67 -17.49 -7.76 11.30
C MET A 67 -17.55 -6.98 12.62
N ARG A 68 -17.57 -7.64 13.78
CA ARG A 68 -17.40 -6.93 15.07
C ARG A 68 -16.03 -6.30 15.16
N ILE A 69 -14.97 -7.04 14.78
CA ILE A 69 -13.60 -6.54 14.74
C ILE A 69 -13.50 -5.36 13.76
N VAL A 70 -14.01 -5.53 12.53
CA VAL A 70 -13.96 -4.47 11.50
C VAL A 70 -14.64 -3.20 12.00
N ARG A 71 -15.82 -3.29 12.63
CA ARG A 71 -16.55 -2.14 13.18
C ARG A 71 -15.82 -1.46 14.32
N LEU A 72 -15.35 -2.22 15.31
CA LEU A 72 -14.65 -1.69 16.46
C LEU A 72 -13.31 -1.07 16.08
N ALA A 73 -12.55 -1.74 15.22
CA ALA A 73 -11.26 -1.24 14.74
C ALA A 73 -11.43 0.03 13.89
N SER A 74 -12.44 0.08 12.99
CA SER A 74 -12.72 1.29 12.20
C SER A 74 -13.17 2.46 13.07
N LEU A 75 -14.02 2.21 14.08
CA LEU A 75 -14.41 3.25 15.04
C LEU A 75 -13.22 3.74 15.86
N ALA A 76 -12.43 2.82 16.41
CA ALA A 76 -11.24 3.15 17.18
C ALA A 76 -10.22 3.96 16.34
N SER A 77 -10.04 3.58 15.08
CA SER A 77 -9.19 4.33 14.15
C SER A 77 -9.68 5.77 13.95
N ALA A 78 -10.98 5.97 13.74
CA ALA A 78 -11.58 7.31 13.58
C ALA A 78 -11.45 8.15 14.86
N LEU A 79 -11.77 7.58 16.02
CA LEU A 79 -11.68 8.28 17.31
C LEU A 79 -10.25 8.66 17.67
N VAL A 80 -9.31 7.73 17.51
CA VAL A 80 -7.88 7.97 17.78
C VAL A 80 -7.33 9.01 16.81
N PHE A 81 -7.67 8.91 15.50
CA PHE A 81 -7.25 9.91 14.53
C PHE A 81 -7.80 11.30 14.87
N GLY A 82 -9.00 11.38 15.43
CA GLY A 82 -9.55 12.65 15.96
C GLY A 82 -8.61 13.34 16.95
N GLY A 83 -7.80 12.58 17.69
CA GLY A 83 -6.76 13.11 18.58
C GLY A 83 -5.74 14.02 17.90
N MET A 84 -5.53 13.89 16.58
CA MET A 84 -4.62 14.73 15.79
C MET A 84 -4.95 16.22 15.84
N PHE A 85 -6.19 16.60 16.18
CA PHE A 85 -6.60 18.01 16.30
C PHE A 85 -6.07 18.70 17.56
N TRP A 86 -5.59 17.93 18.54
CA TRP A 86 -5.18 18.43 19.87
C TRP A 86 -3.73 18.10 20.22
N VAL A 87 -3.01 17.40 19.34
CA VAL A 87 -1.61 17.02 19.61
C VAL A 87 -0.64 17.84 18.76
N GLU A 88 0.47 18.21 19.36
CA GLU A 88 1.58 18.92 18.73
C GLU A 88 2.90 18.22 19.07
N GLY A 89 3.89 18.39 18.19
CA GLY A 89 5.21 17.79 18.35
C GLY A 89 5.26 16.31 17.92
N PHE A 90 6.49 15.82 17.81
CA PHE A 90 6.78 14.51 17.21
C PHE A 90 6.14 13.33 17.96
N TRP A 91 6.37 13.22 19.28
CA TRP A 91 5.99 12.05 20.06
C TRP A 91 4.47 11.85 20.20
N PRO A 92 3.67 12.91 20.51
CA PRO A 92 2.23 12.78 20.54
C PRO A 92 1.65 12.41 19.16
N ILE A 93 2.14 13.03 18.07
CA ILE A 93 1.73 12.68 16.71
C ILE A 93 2.10 11.23 16.38
N ALA A 94 3.33 10.79 16.71
CA ALA A 94 3.78 9.42 16.51
C ALA A 94 2.88 8.42 17.25
N LEU A 95 2.53 8.71 18.50
CA LEU A 95 1.62 7.87 19.28
C LEU A 95 0.24 7.74 18.65
N VAL A 96 -0.36 8.86 18.23
CA VAL A 96 -1.64 8.83 17.52
C VAL A 96 -1.51 8.05 16.22
N MET A 97 -0.42 8.23 15.45
CA MET A 97 -0.16 7.50 14.21
C MET A 97 -0.01 5.99 14.44
N ILE A 98 0.68 5.57 15.47
CA ILE A 98 0.79 4.14 15.85
C ILE A 98 -0.60 3.56 16.11
N LEU A 99 -1.36 4.21 16.99
CA LEU A 99 -2.64 3.70 17.44
C LEU A 99 -3.69 3.68 16.32
N PHE A 100 -3.88 4.79 15.58
CA PHE A 100 -4.89 4.78 14.54
C PHE A 100 -4.55 3.82 13.40
N SER A 101 -3.27 3.76 13.00
CA SER A 101 -2.86 2.86 11.91
C SER A 101 -2.88 1.39 12.33
N PHE A 102 -2.62 1.08 13.59
CA PHE A 102 -2.78 -0.27 14.14
C PHE A 102 -4.24 -0.76 14.02
N PHE A 103 -5.20 0.08 14.38
CA PHE A 103 -6.62 -0.23 14.22
C PHE A 103 -7.04 -0.23 12.73
N TRP A 104 -6.58 0.75 11.96
CA TRP A 104 -6.92 0.83 10.53
C TRP A 104 -6.47 -0.40 9.75
N ASN A 105 -5.22 -0.86 9.97
CA ASN A 105 -4.67 -2.03 9.31
C ASN A 105 -5.31 -3.36 9.75
N ALA A 106 -6.14 -3.37 10.80
CA ALA A 106 -6.97 -4.51 11.18
C ALA A 106 -8.11 -4.77 10.19
N SER A 107 -8.72 -3.69 9.68
CA SER A 107 -10.06 -3.75 9.10
C SER A 107 -10.09 -4.36 7.70
N LEU A 108 -9.16 -4.01 6.80
CA LEU A 108 -9.17 -4.50 5.41
C LEU A 108 -9.01 -6.02 5.30
N PRO A 109 -8.01 -6.66 5.94
CA PRO A 109 -7.84 -8.11 5.83
C PRO A 109 -9.06 -8.89 6.33
N GLN A 110 -9.70 -8.43 7.41
CA GLN A 110 -10.91 -9.06 7.94
C GLN A 110 -12.09 -8.89 6.99
N LEU A 111 -12.25 -7.70 6.40
CA LEU A 111 -13.33 -7.50 5.42
C LEU A 111 -13.08 -8.26 4.12
N GLU A 112 -11.84 -8.46 3.70
CA GLU A 112 -11.54 -9.30 2.54
C GLU A 112 -12.01 -10.73 2.74
N VAL A 113 -11.77 -11.32 3.92
CA VAL A 113 -12.30 -12.65 4.26
C VAL A 113 -13.82 -12.64 4.19
N VAL A 114 -14.50 -11.66 4.81
CA VAL A 114 -15.96 -11.51 4.74
C VAL A 114 -16.44 -11.37 3.29
N THR A 115 -15.72 -10.62 2.47
CA THR A 115 -16.06 -10.44 1.05
C THR A 115 -15.97 -11.75 0.28
N PHE A 116 -14.91 -12.54 0.48
CA PHE A 116 -14.76 -13.84 -0.16
C PHE A 116 -15.80 -14.85 0.32
N THR A 117 -16.16 -14.85 1.61
CA THR A 117 -17.27 -15.68 2.13
C THR A 117 -18.60 -15.35 1.43
N TYR A 118 -18.91 -14.05 1.23
CA TYR A 118 -20.10 -13.66 0.47
C TYR A 118 -20.03 -14.01 -1.02
N LEU A 119 -18.82 -14.05 -1.61
CA LEU A 119 -18.65 -14.40 -3.02
C LEU A 119 -18.79 -15.90 -3.27
N GLY A 120 -18.30 -16.76 -2.36
CA GLY A 120 -18.27 -18.21 -2.55
C GLY A 120 -17.64 -18.58 -3.89
N ASP A 121 -18.32 -19.40 -4.67
CA ASP A 121 -17.87 -19.84 -6.01
C ASP A 121 -17.72 -18.71 -7.04
N ARG A 122 -18.22 -17.52 -6.73
CA ARG A 122 -18.15 -16.33 -7.61
C ARG A 122 -16.97 -15.43 -7.31
N ALA A 123 -15.84 -15.97 -6.83
CA ALA A 123 -14.63 -15.21 -6.49
C ALA A 123 -14.14 -14.30 -7.63
N ALA A 124 -14.36 -14.66 -8.90
CA ALA A 124 -14.07 -13.80 -10.06
C ALA A 124 -14.77 -12.42 -10.02
N ARG A 125 -15.86 -12.29 -9.27
CA ARG A 125 -16.56 -11.00 -9.08
C ARG A 125 -15.86 -10.07 -8.08
N TYR A 126 -14.85 -10.53 -7.36
CA TYR A 126 -14.08 -9.70 -6.41
C TYR A 126 -13.53 -8.43 -7.07
N ALA A 127 -13.00 -8.54 -8.29
CA ALA A 127 -12.47 -7.39 -9.03
C ALA A 127 -13.50 -6.26 -9.20
N ARG A 128 -14.80 -6.58 -9.39
CA ARG A 128 -15.87 -5.59 -9.52
C ARG A 128 -16.17 -4.82 -8.23
N ILE A 129 -15.91 -5.44 -7.08
CA ILE A 129 -16.04 -4.79 -5.77
C ILE A 129 -14.76 -3.97 -5.50
N ARG A 130 -13.60 -4.57 -5.75
CA ARG A 130 -12.29 -3.99 -5.44
C ARG A 130 -11.98 -2.74 -6.26
N VAL A 131 -12.51 -2.61 -7.49
CA VAL A 131 -12.32 -1.43 -8.35
C VAL A 131 -12.83 -0.14 -7.71
N TRP A 132 -13.85 -0.21 -6.83
CA TRP A 132 -14.33 0.94 -6.07
C TRP A 132 -13.25 1.55 -5.17
N GLY A 133 -12.30 0.74 -4.73
CA GLY A 133 -11.11 1.25 -4.04
C GLY A 133 -10.26 2.16 -4.93
N SER A 134 -9.99 1.76 -6.17
CA SER A 134 -9.26 2.63 -7.11
C SER A 134 -10.03 3.92 -7.40
N ILE A 135 -11.35 3.86 -7.55
CA ILE A 135 -12.22 5.05 -7.71
C ILE A 135 -12.10 5.94 -6.47
N GLY A 136 -12.20 5.38 -5.26
CA GLY A 136 -12.06 6.15 -4.02
C GLY A 136 -10.71 6.86 -3.91
N PHE A 137 -9.62 6.17 -4.23
CA PHE A 137 -8.29 6.76 -4.26
C PHE A 137 -8.21 7.93 -5.26
N ILE A 138 -8.60 7.70 -6.53
CA ILE A 138 -8.52 8.69 -7.62
C ILE A 138 -9.34 9.93 -7.27
N VAL A 139 -10.59 9.74 -6.85
CA VAL A 139 -11.48 10.86 -6.48
C VAL A 139 -10.88 11.67 -5.33
N THR A 140 -10.34 10.98 -4.32
CA THR A 140 -9.76 11.66 -3.16
C THR A 140 -8.51 12.45 -3.50
N VAL A 141 -7.58 11.89 -4.27
CA VAL A 141 -6.34 12.62 -4.61
C VAL A 141 -6.63 13.85 -5.47
N MET A 142 -7.62 13.77 -6.37
CA MET A 142 -8.02 14.90 -7.21
C MET A 142 -8.71 15.99 -6.39
N LEU A 143 -9.72 15.62 -5.57
CA LEU A 143 -10.46 16.58 -4.75
C LEU A 143 -9.59 17.22 -3.69
N LEU A 144 -8.78 16.41 -2.99
CA LEU A 144 -7.94 16.91 -1.92
C LEU A 144 -6.81 17.79 -2.46
N GLY A 145 -6.28 17.52 -3.66
CA GLY A 145 -5.32 18.41 -4.32
C GLY A 145 -5.90 19.82 -4.52
N VAL A 146 -7.12 19.93 -5.05
CA VAL A 146 -7.83 21.21 -5.22
C VAL A 146 -8.11 21.88 -3.87
N LEU A 147 -8.56 21.12 -2.88
CA LEU A 147 -8.84 21.65 -1.55
C LEU A 147 -7.58 22.16 -0.84
N VAL A 148 -6.44 21.47 -1.00
CA VAL A 148 -5.16 21.89 -0.41
C VAL A 148 -4.63 23.13 -1.12
N ASP A 149 -4.77 23.28 -2.43
CA ASP A 149 -4.42 24.51 -3.14
C ASP A 149 -5.26 25.72 -2.66
N ALA A 150 -6.57 25.48 -2.43
CA ALA A 150 -7.50 26.55 -2.04
C ALA A 150 -7.42 26.94 -0.56
N HIS A 151 -7.18 25.98 0.36
CA HIS A 151 -7.33 26.17 1.80
C HIS A 151 -6.04 25.84 2.61
N GLY A 152 -4.95 25.44 1.93
CA GLY A 152 -3.72 24.97 2.56
C GLY A 152 -3.81 23.55 3.10
N THR A 153 -2.66 23.04 3.58
CA THR A 153 -2.50 21.66 4.03
C THR A 153 -3.33 21.28 5.26
N ARG A 154 -3.80 22.26 6.04
CA ARG A 154 -4.65 22.02 7.23
C ARG A 154 -5.95 21.30 6.89
N VAL A 155 -6.46 21.40 5.65
CA VAL A 155 -7.68 20.70 5.20
C VAL A 155 -7.50 19.18 5.14
N VAL A 156 -6.28 18.68 5.08
CA VAL A 156 -5.98 17.24 5.07
C VAL A 156 -6.52 16.56 6.33
N LEU A 157 -6.38 17.21 7.49
CA LEU A 157 -6.80 16.63 8.77
C LEU A 157 -8.30 16.35 8.85
N PRO A 158 -9.21 17.33 8.64
CA PRO A 158 -10.65 17.07 8.64
C PRO A 158 -11.09 16.16 7.48
N ALA A 159 -10.42 16.21 6.32
CA ALA A 159 -10.73 15.32 5.20
C ALA A 159 -10.44 13.85 5.56
N VAL A 160 -9.29 13.55 6.17
CA VAL A 160 -8.94 12.20 6.62
C VAL A 160 -9.89 11.72 7.70
N LEU A 161 -10.24 12.58 8.69
CA LEU A 161 -11.22 12.22 9.72
C LEU A 161 -12.58 11.88 9.11
N PHE A 162 -13.07 12.71 8.18
CA PHE A 162 -14.32 12.45 7.46
C PHE A 162 -14.29 11.09 6.75
N ILE A 163 -13.17 10.75 6.10
CA ILE A 163 -13.01 9.46 5.42
C ILE A 163 -13.02 8.31 6.44
N TYR A 164 -12.31 8.42 7.58
CA TYR A 164 -12.32 7.38 8.61
C TYR A 164 -13.71 7.15 9.22
N VAL A 165 -14.46 8.23 9.47
CA VAL A 165 -15.87 8.12 9.90
C VAL A 165 -16.70 7.44 8.82
N SER A 166 -16.49 7.76 7.54
CA SER A 166 -17.16 7.10 6.41
C SER A 166 -16.81 5.62 6.28
N ILE A 167 -15.55 5.24 6.53
CA ILE A 167 -15.16 3.82 6.64
C ILE A 167 -16.00 3.15 7.72
N TRP A 168 -16.03 3.68 8.93
CA TRP A 168 -16.79 3.13 10.04
C TRP A 168 -18.27 2.99 9.70
N LEU A 169 -18.93 4.06 9.19
CA LEU A 169 -20.33 4.02 8.79
C LEU A 169 -20.62 2.95 7.73
N SER A 170 -19.71 2.79 6.75
CA SER A 170 -19.85 1.75 5.72
C SER A 170 -19.81 0.33 6.30
N THR A 171 -19.08 0.11 7.39
CA THR A 171 -19.01 -1.20 8.06
C THR A 171 -20.35 -1.59 8.69
N LEU A 172 -21.15 -0.61 9.13
CA LEU A 172 -22.47 -0.85 9.75
C LEU A 172 -23.48 -1.44 8.75
N LEU A 173 -23.26 -1.20 7.45
CA LEU A 173 -24.12 -1.71 6.38
C LEU A 173 -23.87 -3.19 6.07
N VAL A 174 -22.71 -3.74 6.47
CA VAL A 174 -22.32 -5.14 6.19
C VAL A 174 -22.66 -6.01 7.39
N ARG A 175 -23.37 -7.11 7.15
CA ARG A 175 -23.68 -8.12 8.18
C ARG A 175 -22.57 -9.15 8.27
N ASP A 176 -22.40 -9.81 9.43
CA ASP A 176 -21.54 -10.98 9.52
C ASP A 176 -22.10 -12.10 8.63
N PRO A 177 -21.27 -12.76 7.81
CA PRO A 177 -21.67 -14.01 7.17
C PRO A 177 -21.83 -15.11 8.24
N ALA A 178 -22.46 -16.22 7.88
CA ALA A 178 -22.53 -17.38 8.77
C ALA A 178 -21.11 -17.82 9.16
N PRO A 179 -20.90 -18.27 10.42
CA PRO A 179 -19.59 -18.74 10.85
C PRO A 179 -19.09 -19.88 9.97
N GLU A 180 -17.87 -19.77 9.45
CA GLU A 180 -17.22 -20.89 8.79
C GLU A 180 -16.64 -21.85 9.85
N PRO A 181 -16.57 -23.17 9.55
CA PRO A 181 -15.91 -24.13 10.42
C PRO A 181 -14.46 -23.68 10.71
N HIS A 182 -14.03 -23.87 11.96
CA HIS A 182 -12.65 -23.56 12.35
C HIS A 182 -11.68 -24.35 11.46
N PRO A 183 -10.62 -23.74 10.94
CA PRO A 183 -9.61 -24.47 10.19
C PRO A 183 -8.96 -25.51 11.08
N GLU A 184 -8.88 -26.76 10.63
CA GLU A 184 -8.06 -27.79 11.26
C GLU A 184 -6.61 -27.30 11.40
N GLU A 185 -5.88 -27.87 12.38
CA GLU A 185 -4.46 -27.56 12.62
C GLU A 185 -3.65 -27.51 11.32
N GLN A 186 -2.97 -26.39 11.11
CA GLN A 186 -2.26 -26.19 9.86
C GLN A 186 -0.81 -26.67 10.00
N PRO A 187 -0.29 -27.41 8.99
CA PRO A 187 1.11 -27.85 9.01
C PRO A 187 2.06 -26.65 9.06
N SER A 188 3.29 -26.89 9.56
CA SER A 188 4.31 -25.85 9.71
C SER A 188 4.70 -25.27 8.34
N ILE A 189 4.65 -23.94 8.20
CA ILE A 189 5.07 -23.19 7.02
C ILE A 189 6.62 -23.07 6.95
N LEU A 190 7.31 -23.37 8.03
CA LEU A 190 8.75 -23.13 8.18
C LEU A 190 9.60 -23.88 7.15
N ALA A 191 9.22 -25.12 6.81
CA ALA A 191 9.90 -25.93 5.79
C ALA A 191 9.82 -25.29 4.39
N VAL A 192 8.68 -24.63 4.09
CA VAL A 192 8.47 -23.92 2.83
C VAL A 192 9.35 -22.67 2.81
N LEU A 193 9.38 -21.90 3.89
CA LEU A 193 10.15 -20.65 3.99
C LEU A 193 11.67 -20.84 3.89
N ARG A 194 12.20 -22.01 4.22
CA ARG A 194 13.64 -22.31 4.14
C ARG A 194 14.16 -22.50 2.70
N ARG A 195 13.29 -22.57 1.69
CA ARG A 195 13.69 -22.72 0.29
C ARG A 195 14.36 -21.44 -0.22
N PRO A 196 15.58 -21.53 -0.82
CA PRO A 196 16.33 -20.35 -1.28
C PRO A 196 15.53 -19.47 -2.25
N ALA A 197 14.76 -20.06 -3.16
CA ALA A 197 13.92 -19.31 -4.11
C ALA A 197 12.82 -18.47 -3.41
N ILE A 198 12.27 -18.97 -2.30
CA ILE A 198 11.24 -18.27 -1.52
C ILE A 198 11.86 -17.14 -0.70
N LEU A 199 13.03 -17.35 -0.13
CA LEU A 199 13.80 -16.29 0.53
C LEU A 199 14.17 -15.18 -0.46
N ALA A 200 14.62 -15.55 -1.67
CA ALA A 200 14.92 -14.62 -2.74
C ALA A 200 13.67 -13.83 -3.19
N PHE A 201 12.52 -14.51 -3.28
CA PHE A 201 11.25 -13.85 -3.57
C PHE A 201 10.91 -12.80 -2.50
N PHE A 202 10.97 -13.16 -1.22
CA PHE A 202 10.70 -12.21 -0.13
C PHE A 202 11.72 -11.06 -0.08
N ALA A 203 12.99 -11.32 -0.35
CA ALA A 203 14.00 -10.27 -0.48
C ALA A 203 13.68 -9.32 -1.64
N ALA A 204 13.33 -9.85 -2.82
CA ALA A 204 12.99 -9.02 -3.98
C ALA A 204 11.77 -8.12 -3.73
N VAL A 205 10.70 -8.65 -3.13
CA VAL A 205 9.51 -7.84 -2.82
C VAL A 205 9.74 -6.84 -1.69
N PHE A 206 10.63 -7.16 -0.74
CA PHE A 206 11.10 -6.23 0.27
C PHE A 206 11.84 -5.05 -0.36
N PHE A 207 12.83 -5.32 -1.22
CA PHE A 207 13.60 -4.28 -1.90
C PHE A 207 12.75 -3.43 -2.84
N MET A 208 11.75 -4.01 -3.49
CA MET A 208 10.79 -3.24 -4.29
C MET A 208 10.07 -2.18 -3.45
N GLN A 209 9.53 -2.56 -2.30
CA GLN A 209 8.82 -1.63 -1.44
C GLN A 209 9.75 -0.70 -0.65
N MET A 210 10.95 -1.16 -0.34
CA MET A 210 11.99 -0.29 0.21
C MET A 210 12.33 0.85 -0.77
N GLY A 211 12.50 0.55 -2.06
CA GLY A 211 12.69 1.57 -3.11
C GLY A 211 11.50 2.52 -3.31
N HIS A 212 10.27 2.10 -2.96
CA HIS A 212 9.08 2.95 -2.98
C HIS A 212 8.98 3.90 -1.78
N GLY A 213 9.81 3.75 -0.74
CA GLY A 213 9.74 4.57 0.46
C GLY A 213 9.87 6.06 0.19
N ALA A 214 10.84 6.48 -0.65
CA ALA A 214 11.02 7.87 -1.07
C ALA A 214 9.78 8.42 -1.80
N TYR A 215 9.19 7.61 -2.67
CA TYR A 215 8.00 7.99 -3.42
C TYR A 215 6.78 8.21 -2.50
N TYR A 216 6.53 7.32 -1.56
CA TYR A 216 5.39 7.45 -0.66
C TYR A 216 5.54 8.56 0.38
N ALA A 217 6.77 8.83 0.84
CA ALA A 217 7.00 9.84 1.85
C ALA A 217 7.22 11.23 1.27
N PHE A 218 7.94 11.34 0.14
CA PHE A 218 8.51 12.61 -0.30
C PHE A 218 8.15 13.04 -1.72
N TYR A 219 7.54 12.19 -2.56
CA TYR A 219 7.25 12.58 -3.94
C TYR A 219 6.42 13.87 -4.03
N SER A 220 5.37 14.01 -3.24
CA SER A 220 4.52 15.20 -3.27
C SER A 220 5.26 16.45 -2.76
N ILE A 221 6.12 16.31 -1.76
CA ILE A 221 6.99 17.36 -1.26
C ILE A 221 7.97 17.81 -2.36
N TYR A 222 8.60 16.82 -3.02
CA TYR A 222 9.56 17.11 -4.09
C TYR A 222 8.92 17.81 -5.30
N MET A 223 7.70 17.41 -5.66
CA MET A 223 6.97 18.09 -6.72
C MET A 223 6.57 19.51 -6.32
N GLU A 224 6.13 19.75 -5.07
CA GLU A 224 5.83 21.07 -4.57
C GLU A 224 7.05 22.00 -4.61
N GLU A 225 8.22 21.52 -4.19
CA GLU A 225 9.50 22.26 -4.24
C GLU A 225 9.89 22.66 -5.68
N HIS A 226 9.40 21.91 -6.68
CA HIS A 226 9.60 22.22 -8.11
C HIS A 226 8.45 23.02 -8.75
N GLY A 227 7.56 23.61 -7.93
CA GLY A 227 6.53 24.53 -8.37
C GLY A 227 5.26 23.87 -8.88
N TYR A 228 5.06 22.56 -8.68
CA TYR A 228 3.80 21.89 -9.02
C TYR A 228 2.73 22.24 -8.00
N SER A 229 1.53 22.62 -8.47
CA SER A 229 0.36 22.80 -7.60
C SER A 229 -0.07 21.47 -6.99
N LYS A 230 -0.74 21.50 -5.84
CA LYS A 230 -1.27 20.29 -5.19
C LYS A 230 -2.35 19.62 -6.03
N THR A 231 -3.08 20.41 -6.82
CA THR A 231 -4.01 19.90 -7.84
C THR A 231 -3.27 19.06 -8.88
N LEU A 232 -2.17 19.56 -9.44
CA LEU A 232 -1.38 18.81 -10.42
C LEU A 232 -0.73 17.58 -9.80
N ILE A 233 -0.24 17.67 -8.57
CA ILE A 233 0.30 16.52 -7.82
C ILE A 233 -0.80 15.45 -7.66
N GLY A 234 -2.01 15.84 -7.26
CA GLY A 234 -3.16 14.93 -7.18
C GLY A 234 -3.48 14.25 -8.51
N LEU A 235 -3.45 15.01 -9.63
CA LEU A 235 -3.65 14.46 -10.98
C LEU A 235 -2.56 13.47 -11.37
N LEU A 236 -1.30 13.73 -11.02
CA LEU A 236 -0.19 12.80 -11.26
C LEU A 236 -0.37 11.48 -10.51
N TRP A 237 -0.79 11.54 -9.24
CA TRP A 237 -1.13 10.33 -8.47
C TRP A 237 -2.33 9.58 -9.09
N ALA A 238 -3.38 10.30 -9.49
CA ALA A 238 -4.54 9.71 -10.17
C ALA A 238 -4.15 9.02 -11.47
N LEU A 239 -3.27 9.64 -12.28
CA LEU A 239 -2.77 9.07 -13.53
C LEU A 239 -2.07 7.72 -13.30
N GLY A 240 -1.24 7.62 -12.26
CA GLY A 240 -0.58 6.37 -11.89
C GLY A 240 -1.57 5.23 -11.62
N VAL A 241 -2.61 5.50 -10.82
CA VAL A 241 -3.63 4.49 -10.48
C VAL A 241 -4.55 4.18 -11.67
N LEU A 242 -4.86 5.16 -12.53
CA LEU A 242 -5.61 4.93 -13.77
C LEU A 242 -4.84 4.00 -14.72
N ALA A 243 -3.53 4.24 -14.89
CA ALA A 243 -2.66 3.38 -15.69
C ALA A 243 -2.57 1.95 -15.11
N GLU A 244 -2.55 1.81 -13.77
CA GLU A 244 -2.59 0.52 -13.08
C GLU A 244 -3.90 -0.24 -13.39
N VAL A 245 -5.05 0.42 -13.28
CA VAL A 245 -6.35 -0.19 -13.60
C VAL A 245 -6.39 -0.67 -15.05
N ALA A 246 -5.90 0.14 -15.99
CA ALA A 246 -5.83 -0.24 -17.39
C ALA A 246 -4.90 -1.45 -17.62
N LEU A 247 -3.76 -1.49 -16.93
CA LEU A 247 -2.81 -2.60 -17.04
C LEU A 247 -3.36 -3.91 -16.50
N PHE A 248 -4.17 -3.88 -15.43
CA PHE A 248 -4.79 -5.09 -14.89
C PHE A 248 -5.69 -5.82 -15.90
N LEU A 249 -6.25 -5.13 -16.89
CA LEU A 249 -7.06 -5.76 -17.94
C LEU A 249 -6.26 -6.75 -18.81
N ILE A 250 -4.96 -6.50 -18.98
CA ILE A 250 -4.07 -7.33 -19.81
C ILE A 250 -3.11 -8.20 -18.99
N MET A 251 -3.14 -8.08 -17.66
CA MET A 251 -2.15 -8.70 -16.76
C MET A 251 -2.11 -10.22 -16.89
N HIS A 252 -3.28 -10.86 -17.07
CA HIS A 252 -3.38 -12.31 -17.31
C HIS A 252 -2.60 -12.76 -18.55
N ARG A 253 -2.58 -11.96 -19.63
CA ARG A 253 -1.83 -12.25 -20.87
C ARG A 253 -0.31 -12.08 -20.64
N LEU A 254 0.08 -11.06 -19.88
CA LEU A 254 1.49 -10.82 -19.56
C LEU A 254 2.08 -11.97 -18.73
N LEU A 255 1.36 -12.39 -17.68
CA LEU A 255 1.79 -13.51 -16.83
C LEU A 255 1.80 -14.84 -17.59
N ALA A 256 0.79 -15.10 -18.44
CA ALA A 256 0.75 -16.32 -19.25
C ALA A 256 1.90 -16.38 -20.28
N ARG A 257 2.32 -15.21 -20.84
CA ARG A 257 3.37 -15.16 -21.87
C ARG A 257 4.79 -15.17 -21.30
N TRP A 258 5.02 -14.47 -20.20
CA TRP A 258 6.37 -14.20 -19.71
C TRP A 258 6.69 -14.84 -18.36
N GLY A 259 5.68 -15.37 -17.65
CA GLY A 259 5.82 -15.95 -16.32
C GLY A 259 6.01 -14.92 -15.21
N GLY A 260 5.73 -15.32 -13.97
CA GLY A 260 5.77 -14.41 -12.81
C GLY A 260 7.16 -13.87 -12.52
N ARG A 261 8.23 -14.68 -12.69
CA ARG A 261 9.60 -14.25 -12.41
C ARG A 261 10.09 -13.14 -13.36
N ARG A 262 9.92 -13.31 -14.68
CA ARG A 262 10.36 -12.30 -15.66
C ARG A 262 9.60 -11.00 -15.51
N VAL A 263 8.29 -11.08 -15.24
CA VAL A 263 7.46 -9.90 -14.98
C VAL A 263 7.91 -9.19 -13.71
N LEU A 264 8.24 -9.92 -12.63
CA LEU A 264 8.76 -9.33 -11.39
C LEU A 264 10.10 -8.62 -11.62
N VAL A 265 11.05 -9.26 -12.33
CA VAL A 265 12.35 -8.64 -12.65
C VAL A 265 12.17 -7.39 -13.50
N ALA A 266 11.34 -7.46 -14.55
CA ALA A 266 11.04 -6.29 -15.39
C ALA A 266 10.43 -5.13 -14.58
N SER A 267 9.51 -5.43 -13.66
CA SER A 267 8.91 -4.41 -12.78
C SER A 267 9.96 -3.70 -11.91
N LEU A 268 10.92 -4.44 -11.35
CA LEU A 268 12.01 -3.89 -10.55
C LEU A 268 12.96 -3.02 -11.39
N LEU A 269 13.31 -3.44 -12.62
CA LEU A 269 14.15 -2.65 -13.52
C LEU A 269 13.44 -1.38 -13.99
N ILE A 270 12.14 -1.46 -14.30
CA ILE A 270 11.33 -0.28 -14.64
C ILE A 270 11.22 0.66 -13.42
N ALA A 271 11.13 0.12 -12.21
CA ALA A 271 11.17 0.94 -10.99
C ALA A 271 12.50 1.70 -10.87
N ALA A 272 13.63 1.04 -11.13
CA ALA A 272 14.93 1.70 -11.13
C ALA A 272 14.97 2.89 -12.12
N VAL A 273 14.51 2.70 -13.35
CA VAL A 273 14.42 3.77 -14.35
C VAL A 273 13.49 4.89 -13.88
N ARG A 274 12.34 4.54 -13.32
CA ARG A 274 11.36 5.51 -12.81
C ARG A 274 11.95 6.39 -11.70
N TRP A 275 12.72 5.81 -10.77
CA TRP A 275 13.35 6.58 -9.70
C TRP A 275 14.43 7.52 -10.23
N VAL A 276 15.22 7.09 -11.22
CA VAL A 276 16.18 7.99 -11.90
C VAL A 276 15.46 9.15 -12.58
N MET A 277 14.34 8.90 -13.26
CA MET A 277 13.55 9.96 -13.89
C MET A 277 13.03 10.97 -12.89
N ILE A 278 12.45 10.52 -11.76
CA ILE A 278 11.92 11.39 -10.73
C ILE A 278 13.08 12.18 -10.06
N GLY A 279 14.18 11.52 -9.75
CA GLY A 279 15.31 12.15 -9.06
C GLY A 279 16.04 13.20 -9.89
N LEU A 280 16.26 12.94 -11.19
CA LEU A 280 17.08 13.82 -12.03
C LEU A 280 16.27 14.87 -12.81
N PHE A 281 14.99 14.62 -13.07
CA PHE A 281 14.19 15.48 -13.95
C PHE A 281 12.85 15.94 -13.34
N PRO A 282 12.81 16.32 -12.05
CA PRO A 282 11.55 16.66 -11.37
C PRO A 282 10.82 17.83 -12.02
N ALA A 283 11.53 18.81 -12.60
CA ALA A 283 10.95 19.97 -13.26
C ALA A 283 10.32 19.66 -14.65
N SER A 284 10.56 18.47 -15.21
CA SER A 284 10.03 18.08 -16.51
C SER A 284 8.67 17.42 -16.40
N LEU A 285 7.58 18.16 -16.61
CA LEU A 285 6.23 17.59 -16.57
C LEU A 285 6.05 16.39 -17.53
N PRO A 286 6.55 16.38 -18.78
CA PRO A 286 6.44 15.20 -19.63
C PRO A 286 7.09 13.95 -19.05
N LEU A 287 8.27 14.09 -18.41
CA LEU A 287 8.93 12.96 -17.74
C LEU A 287 8.19 12.55 -16.46
N MET A 288 7.60 13.49 -15.74
CA MET A 288 6.75 13.15 -14.58
C MET A 288 5.47 12.41 -15.01
N LEU A 289 4.83 12.81 -16.10
CA LEU A 289 3.69 12.07 -16.67
C LEU A 289 4.10 10.65 -17.07
N LEU A 290 5.23 10.48 -17.74
CA LEU A 290 5.75 9.16 -18.11
C LEU A 290 6.09 8.34 -16.85
N ALA A 291 6.74 8.94 -15.86
CA ALA A 291 7.04 8.27 -14.59
C ALA A 291 5.76 7.79 -13.86
N GLN A 292 4.65 8.54 -13.95
CA GLN A 292 3.37 8.10 -13.39
C GLN A 292 2.70 7.00 -14.24
N LEU A 293 2.80 7.01 -15.54
CA LEU A 293 2.37 5.88 -16.38
C LEU A 293 3.16 4.60 -16.06
N LEU A 294 4.47 4.72 -15.83
CA LEU A 294 5.32 3.60 -15.41
C LEU A 294 4.95 3.06 -14.01
N HIS A 295 4.19 3.82 -13.19
CA HIS A 295 3.65 3.31 -11.91
C HIS A 295 2.87 2.01 -12.09
N ALA A 296 2.09 1.90 -13.15
CA ALA A 296 1.37 0.67 -13.49
C ALA A 296 2.32 -0.55 -13.58
N ALA A 297 3.48 -0.37 -14.22
CA ALA A 297 4.48 -1.43 -14.31
C ALA A 297 5.21 -1.69 -12.98
N THR A 298 5.48 -0.65 -12.20
CA THR A 298 6.25 -0.79 -10.95
C THR A 298 5.40 -1.19 -9.75
N PHE A 299 4.09 -1.01 -9.80
CA PHE A 299 3.16 -1.41 -8.73
C PHE A 299 2.19 -2.48 -9.21
N GLY A 300 1.43 -2.25 -10.29
CA GLY A 300 0.42 -3.18 -10.79
C GLY A 300 0.99 -4.52 -11.23
N THR A 301 1.98 -4.52 -12.15
CA THR A 301 2.62 -5.79 -12.59
C THR A 301 3.41 -6.46 -11.47
N PHE A 302 4.10 -5.65 -10.66
CA PHE A 302 4.81 -6.14 -9.48
C PHE A 302 3.85 -6.91 -8.55
N HIS A 303 2.76 -6.28 -8.13
CA HIS A 303 1.79 -6.89 -7.21
C HIS A 303 1.18 -8.16 -7.80
N ALA A 304 0.75 -8.12 -9.07
CA ALA A 304 0.15 -9.27 -9.72
C ALA A 304 1.15 -10.44 -9.88
N SER A 305 2.41 -10.16 -10.26
CA SER A 305 3.45 -11.18 -10.37
C SER A 305 3.82 -11.75 -9.00
N ALA A 306 3.86 -10.91 -7.96
CA ALA A 306 4.13 -11.35 -6.60
C ALA A 306 3.01 -12.28 -6.08
N ILE A 307 1.73 -11.91 -6.27
CA ILE A 307 0.59 -12.77 -5.90
C ILE A 307 0.61 -14.09 -6.69
N HIS A 308 0.94 -14.06 -7.98
CA HIS A 308 1.10 -15.27 -8.79
C HIS A 308 2.18 -16.21 -8.20
N LEU A 309 3.34 -15.68 -7.83
CA LEU A 309 4.42 -16.45 -7.20
C LEU A 309 4.05 -16.94 -5.80
N VAL A 310 3.35 -16.12 -4.99
CA VAL A 310 2.81 -16.55 -3.70
C VAL A 310 1.88 -17.76 -3.87
N HIS A 311 0.96 -17.73 -4.83
CA HIS A 311 0.05 -18.84 -5.08
C HIS A 311 0.78 -20.09 -5.60
N HIS A 312 1.90 -19.90 -6.27
CA HIS A 312 2.75 -21.01 -6.72
C HIS A 312 3.54 -21.66 -5.57
N TYR A 313 4.18 -20.86 -4.73
CA TYR A 313 5.01 -21.34 -3.62
C TYR A 313 4.19 -21.84 -2.43
N PHE A 314 3.04 -21.22 -2.16
CA PHE A 314 2.16 -21.51 -1.03
C PHE A 314 0.86 -22.13 -1.53
N ARG A 315 0.84 -23.45 -1.70
CA ARG A 315 -0.33 -24.20 -2.21
C ARG A 315 -1.30 -24.59 -1.09
N GLY A 316 -2.56 -24.85 -1.46
CA GLY A 316 -3.57 -25.35 -0.53
C GLY A 316 -3.81 -24.42 0.65
N ARG A 317 -3.74 -24.97 1.87
CA ARG A 317 -3.96 -24.26 3.15
C ARG A 317 -2.93 -23.15 3.45
N HIS A 318 -1.75 -23.18 2.80
CA HIS A 318 -0.71 -22.16 3.03
C HIS A 318 -0.92 -20.86 2.23
N LYS A 319 -1.86 -20.78 1.29
CA LYS A 319 -2.07 -19.60 0.44
C LYS A 319 -2.28 -18.30 1.24
N GLY A 320 -3.18 -18.33 2.21
CA GLY A 320 -3.48 -17.16 3.04
C GLY A 320 -2.28 -16.70 3.88
N ARG A 321 -1.54 -17.66 4.46
CA ARG A 321 -0.30 -17.35 5.21
C ARG A 321 0.79 -16.78 4.31
N GLY A 322 0.98 -17.32 3.10
CA GLY A 322 1.92 -16.80 2.12
C GLY A 322 1.58 -15.37 1.70
N GLN A 323 0.30 -15.08 1.48
CA GLN A 323 -0.16 -13.73 1.14
C GLN A 323 0.00 -12.74 2.31
N ALA A 324 -0.27 -13.17 3.53
CA ALA A 324 -0.04 -12.36 4.72
C ALA A 324 1.45 -12.04 4.91
N LEU A 325 2.34 -13.02 4.74
CA LEU A 325 3.80 -12.83 4.79
C LEU A 325 4.27 -11.88 3.69
N TYR A 326 3.77 -12.05 2.46
CA TYR A 326 4.07 -11.13 1.36
C TYR A 326 3.67 -9.69 1.72
N SER A 327 2.48 -9.49 2.24
CA SER A 327 2.01 -8.15 2.63
C SER A 327 2.86 -7.55 3.75
N SER A 328 3.15 -8.34 4.79
CA SER A 328 3.94 -7.89 5.95
C SER A 328 5.40 -7.57 5.58
N ILE A 329 6.05 -8.42 4.78
CA ILE A 329 7.46 -8.24 4.40
C ILE A 329 7.59 -7.12 3.36
N SER A 330 6.71 -7.09 2.36
CA SER A 330 6.75 -6.12 1.27
C SER A 330 6.26 -4.75 1.75
N PHE A 331 4.93 -4.57 1.87
CA PHE A 331 4.32 -3.28 2.22
C PHE A 331 4.59 -2.85 3.66
N GLY A 332 4.72 -3.82 4.60
CA GLY A 332 5.02 -3.54 5.99
C GLY A 332 6.50 -3.21 6.18
N ALA A 333 7.35 -4.23 6.23
CA ALA A 333 8.77 -4.07 6.56
C ALA A 333 9.54 -3.30 5.49
N GLY A 334 9.39 -3.65 4.19
CA GLY A 334 10.05 -2.95 3.09
C GLY A 334 9.63 -1.48 3.03
N GLY A 335 8.33 -1.19 3.13
CA GLY A 335 7.82 0.18 3.15
C GLY A 335 8.31 0.99 4.36
N ALA A 336 8.34 0.38 5.56
CA ALA A 336 8.81 1.04 6.78
C ALA A 336 10.31 1.38 6.70
N VAL A 337 11.14 0.40 6.35
CA VAL A 337 12.59 0.62 6.19
C VAL A 337 12.85 1.62 5.07
N GLY A 338 12.12 1.55 3.96
CA GLY A 338 12.25 2.48 2.85
C GLY A 338 11.89 3.91 3.23
N SER A 339 10.78 4.13 3.94
CA SER A 339 10.39 5.48 4.41
C SER A 339 11.39 6.06 5.40
N LEU A 340 11.86 5.23 6.36
CA LEU A 340 12.87 5.65 7.33
C LEU A 340 14.21 5.99 6.64
N ALA A 341 14.71 5.10 5.80
CA ALA A 341 15.95 5.30 5.05
C ALA A 341 15.85 6.54 4.16
N SER A 342 14.69 6.76 3.52
CA SER A 342 14.47 7.96 2.70
C SER A 342 14.51 9.25 3.51
N GLY A 343 13.98 9.27 4.74
CA GLY A 343 14.08 10.43 5.62
C GLY A 343 15.53 10.76 5.97
N VAL A 344 16.33 9.75 6.32
CA VAL A 344 17.76 9.88 6.61
C VAL A 344 18.54 10.39 5.40
N THR A 345 18.35 9.75 4.23
CA THR A 345 19.09 10.10 3.02
C THR A 345 18.67 11.44 2.44
N TRP A 346 17.39 11.80 2.56
CA TRP A 346 16.88 13.11 2.13
C TRP A 346 17.53 14.25 2.89
N GLU A 347 17.66 14.10 4.21
CA GLU A 347 18.30 15.10 5.07
C GLU A 347 19.81 15.17 4.86
N ALA A 348 20.48 14.03 4.68
CA ALA A 348 21.94 13.94 4.59
C ALA A 348 22.49 14.20 3.18
N LEU A 349 21.81 13.75 2.12
CA LEU A 349 22.30 13.73 0.74
C LEU A 349 21.39 14.53 -0.22
N GLY A 350 20.16 14.84 0.21
CA GLY A 350 19.19 15.55 -0.60
C GLY A 350 18.24 14.64 -1.42
N PRO A 351 17.25 15.27 -2.07
CA PRO A 351 16.17 14.57 -2.80
C PRO A 351 16.67 13.68 -3.94
N THR A 352 17.52 14.21 -4.78
CA THR A 352 18.05 13.53 -5.98
C THR A 352 18.73 12.23 -5.61
N ASP A 353 19.69 12.28 -4.67
CA ASP A 353 20.45 11.11 -4.26
C ASP A 353 19.57 10.08 -3.55
N THR A 354 18.54 10.52 -2.81
CA THR A 354 17.54 9.61 -2.21
C THR A 354 16.80 8.79 -3.27
N PHE A 355 16.38 9.40 -4.38
CA PHE A 355 15.76 8.68 -5.48
C PHE A 355 16.76 7.80 -6.24
N LEU A 356 18.01 8.22 -6.40
CA LEU A 356 19.06 7.38 -7.01
C LEU A 356 19.39 6.16 -6.15
N LEU A 357 19.42 6.30 -4.82
CA LEU A 357 19.55 5.16 -3.91
C LEU A 357 18.34 4.23 -3.99
N SER A 358 17.12 4.77 -4.11
CA SER A 358 15.92 3.96 -4.36
C SER A 358 16.03 3.17 -5.66
N SER A 359 16.63 3.76 -6.70
CA SER A 359 16.95 3.06 -7.96
C SER A 359 17.94 1.92 -7.74
N ALA A 360 19.04 2.17 -7.03
CA ALA A 360 20.04 1.14 -6.72
C ALA A 360 19.42 -0.04 -5.94
N VAL A 361 18.57 0.26 -4.96
CA VAL A 361 17.82 -0.74 -4.18
C VAL A 361 16.92 -1.60 -5.08
N ALA A 362 16.24 -0.99 -6.05
CA ALA A 362 15.42 -1.73 -7.02
C ALA A 362 16.26 -2.64 -7.92
N VAL A 363 17.46 -2.20 -8.35
CA VAL A 363 18.41 -3.03 -9.12
C VAL A 363 18.90 -4.22 -8.30
N VAL A 364 19.21 -4.04 -7.02
CA VAL A 364 19.58 -5.15 -6.11
C VAL A 364 18.44 -6.17 -6.03
N GLY A 365 17.20 -5.70 -5.83
CA GLY A 365 16.01 -6.57 -5.84
C GLY A 365 15.84 -7.32 -7.17
N ALA A 366 16.06 -6.65 -8.30
CA ALA A 366 16.01 -7.26 -9.63
C ALA A 366 17.08 -8.35 -9.82
N PHE A 367 18.30 -8.08 -9.38
CA PHE A 367 19.40 -9.05 -9.43
C PHE A 367 19.09 -10.30 -8.59
N ILE A 368 18.59 -10.12 -7.36
CA ILE A 368 18.20 -11.23 -6.49
C ILE A 368 17.09 -12.06 -7.14
N ALA A 369 16.04 -11.40 -7.66
CA ALA A 369 14.95 -12.07 -8.34
C ALA A 369 15.42 -12.84 -9.58
N TRP A 370 16.28 -12.22 -10.37
CA TRP A 370 16.84 -12.83 -11.58
C TRP A 370 17.76 -14.02 -11.28
N ARG A 371 18.56 -13.95 -10.22
CA ARG A 371 19.60 -14.97 -9.93
C ARG A 371 19.04 -16.17 -9.18
N TYR A 372 18.08 -15.97 -8.26
CA TYR A 372 17.72 -16.96 -7.25
C TYR A 372 16.27 -17.43 -7.28
N ILE A 373 15.35 -16.73 -7.97
CA ILE A 373 14.00 -17.24 -8.18
C ILE A 373 14.03 -18.31 -9.28
N ASP A 374 13.39 -19.45 -9.06
CA ASP A 374 13.42 -20.59 -9.95
C ASP A 374 12.93 -20.28 -11.37
N ARG A 375 13.65 -20.78 -12.38
CA ARG A 375 13.27 -20.64 -13.80
C ARG A 375 12.09 -21.54 -14.18
N ALA A 376 11.85 -22.61 -13.42
CA ALA A 376 10.78 -23.59 -13.69
C ALA A 376 9.36 -23.00 -13.70
N HIS A 377 9.21 -21.69 -13.50
CA HIS A 377 7.93 -20.97 -13.42
C HIS A 377 7.76 -19.95 -14.55
N ASP A 378 8.59 -20.02 -15.58
CA ASP A 378 8.52 -19.19 -16.78
C ASP A 378 7.56 -19.77 -17.86
N PHE A 379 6.79 -20.87 -17.54
CA PHE A 379 5.85 -21.53 -18.45
C PHE A 379 4.46 -21.64 -17.84
#